data_a5eb845257b8388d931cddec9ae79c2f
#
_entry.id   a5eb845257b8388d931cddec9ae79c2f
#
_cell.length_a   1.000
_cell.length_b   1.000
_cell.length_c   1.000
_cell.angle_alpha   90.00
_cell.angle_beta   90.00
_cell.angle_gamma   90.00
#
_symmetry.space_group_name_H-M   'P 1'
#
loop_
_entity.id
_entity.type
_entity.pdbx_description
1 polymer ?
#
loop_
_entity_poly.entity_id
_entity_poly.type
_entity_poly.pdbx_seq_one_letter_code
_entity_poly.pdbx_strand_id
1 'polypeptide(L)'
;MTAINEMIRDHYAVAFLVIAVLCAVVDIILFRTAIPEAVLVYILLFNIGFQGILAGFMHWYSPAADKIAEKIGWKPKSPFQKEVAAADAAFGVLGVIAFFLRDNFLVATVIGASIMLFFMGIGHVLDIRKNRNISPYNAGSVVYFDLLIPIAMIVLLVLWKTGY
;
A
#
# COMPACT_ATOMS: atom_id res chain seq x y z
N MET A 1 16.59 -1.93 -21.15
CA MET A 1 15.85 -2.53 -20.03
C MET A 1 14.87 -3.49 -20.62
N THR A 2 14.74 -4.72 -20.08
CA THR A 2 13.81 -5.73 -20.63
C THR A 2 12.36 -5.37 -20.28
N ALA A 3 11.39 -5.76 -21.12
CA ALA A 3 9.95 -5.55 -20.88
C ALA A 3 9.49 -6.11 -19.53
N ILE A 4 10.14 -7.17 -19.03
CA ILE A 4 9.91 -7.74 -17.70
C ILE A 4 10.23 -6.75 -16.58
N ASN A 5 11.35 -6.02 -16.68
CA ASN A 5 11.73 -5.03 -15.65
C ASN A 5 10.78 -3.85 -15.62
N GLU A 6 10.19 -3.47 -16.74
CA GLU A 6 9.16 -2.43 -16.81
C GLU A 6 7.85 -2.91 -16.21
N MET A 7 7.44 -4.13 -16.51
CA MET A 7 6.24 -4.74 -15.96
C MET A 7 6.33 -4.87 -14.42
N ILE A 8 7.45 -5.37 -13.88
CA ILE A 8 7.64 -5.47 -12.41
C ILE A 8 7.62 -4.09 -11.77
N ARG A 9 8.28 -3.11 -12.36
CA ARG A 9 8.31 -1.73 -11.85
C ARG A 9 6.92 -1.09 -11.84
N ASP A 10 6.12 -1.33 -12.88
CA ASP A 10 4.82 -0.70 -13.03
C ASP A 10 3.72 -1.41 -12.21
N HIS A 11 4.00 -2.64 -11.73
CA HIS A 11 3.09 -3.45 -10.90
C HIS A 11 3.73 -3.91 -9.58
N TYR A 12 4.67 -3.14 -9.03
CA TYR A 12 5.37 -3.52 -7.79
C TYR A 12 4.43 -3.78 -6.61
N ALA A 13 3.31 -3.07 -6.52
CA ALA A 13 2.31 -3.29 -5.48
C ALA A 13 1.70 -4.70 -5.54
N VAL A 14 1.49 -5.23 -6.77
CA VAL A 14 1.04 -6.62 -6.97
C VAL A 14 2.10 -7.60 -6.49
N ALA A 15 3.38 -7.33 -6.75
CA ALA A 15 4.47 -8.20 -6.29
C ALA A 15 4.51 -8.30 -4.76
N PHE A 16 4.37 -7.17 -4.04
CA PHE A 16 4.26 -7.17 -2.59
C PHE A 16 3.04 -7.94 -2.09
N LEU A 17 1.88 -7.83 -2.75
CA LEU A 17 0.69 -8.59 -2.39
C LEU A 17 0.88 -10.10 -2.59
N VAL A 18 1.50 -10.51 -3.69
CA VAL A 18 1.81 -11.93 -3.94
C VAL A 18 2.73 -12.48 -2.84
N ILE A 19 3.77 -11.75 -2.47
CA ILE A 19 4.66 -12.14 -1.37
C ILE A 19 3.90 -12.23 -0.05
N ALA A 20 3.05 -11.25 0.25
CA ALA A 20 2.21 -11.24 1.46
C ALA A 20 1.33 -12.50 1.53
N VAL A 21 0.63 -12.83 0.44
CA VAL A 21 -0.24 -14.01 0.38
C VAL A 21 0.56 -15.30 0.52
N LEU A 22 1.70 -15.43 -0.15
CA LEU A 22 2.56 -16.62 -0.02
C LEU A 22 3.06 -16.80 1.41
N CYS A 23 3.52 -15.74 2.06
CA CYS A 23 3.95 -15.79 3.46
C CYS A 23 2.79 -16.12 4.40
N ALA A 24 1.60 -15.56 4.17
CA ALA A 24 0.40 -15.89 4.96
C ALA A 24 0.02 -17.37 4.82
N VAL A 25 0.07 -17.93 3.61
CA VAL A 25 -0.21 -19.36 3.37
C VAL A 25 0.80 -20.25 4.12
N VAL A 26 2.08 -19.92 4.08
CA VAL A 26 3.12 -20.63 4.82
C VAL A 26 2.87 -20.57 6.33
N ASP A 27 2.53 -19.39 6.85
CA ASP A 27 2.22 -19.19 8.28
C ASP A 27 1.00 -20.01 8.72
N ILE A 28 -0.07 -20.00 7.92
CA ILE A 28 -1.27 -20.81 8.19
C ILE A 28 -0.95 -22.31 8.23
N ILE A 29 -0.13 -22.80 7.30
CA ILE A 29 0.21 -24.22 7.20
C ILE A 29 1.12 -24.65 8.36
N LEU A 30 2.18 -23.88 8.65
CA LEU A 30 3.22 -24.27 9.60
C LEU A 30 2.83 -23.96 11.06
N PHE A 31 2.21 -22.79 11.29
CA PHE A 31 1.94 -22.30 12.66
C PHE A 31 0.47 -22.35 13.05
N ARG A 32 -0.42 -22.73 12.11
CA ARG A 32 -1.87 -22.79 12.34
C ARG A 32 -2.48 -21.45 12.75
N THR A 33 -1.88 -20.35 12.37
CA THR A 33 -2.42 -19.01 12.58
C THR A 33 -3.80 -18.90 11.92
N ALA A 34 -4.74 -18.21 12.55
CA ALA A 34 -6.06 -17.97 11.97
C ALA A 34 -5.93 -17.21 10.63
N ILE A 35 -6.71 -17.63 9.63
CA ILE A 35 -6.61 -17.08 8.27
C ILE A 35 -6.73 -15.55 8.24
N PRO A 36 -7.73 -14.91 8.91
CA PRO A 36 -7.83 -13.45 8.88
C PRO A 36 -6.62 -12.74 9.49
N GLU A 37 -6.07 -13.30 10.59
CA GLU A 37 -4.88 -12.75 11.24
C GLU A 37 -3.67 -12.85 10.33
N ALA A 38 -3.37 -14.05 9.81
CA ALA A 38 -2.20 -14.28 8.97
C ALA A 38 -2.23 -13.36 7.74
N VAL A 39 -3.34 -13.33 6.99
CA VAL A 39 -3.46 -12.49 5.79
C VAL A 39 -3.31 -11.00 6.13
N LEU A 40 -3.97 -10.52 7.20
CA LEU A 40 -3.88 -9.13 7.63
C LEU A 40 -2.46 -8.72 7.98
N VAL A 41 -1.78 -9.54 8.79
CA VAL A 41 -0.42 -9.24 9.28
C VAL A 41 0.59 -9.19 8.15
N TYR A 42 0.49 -10.09 7.17
CA TYR A 42 1.41 -10.07 6.02
C TYR A 42 1.08 -8.97 5.01
N ILE A 43 -0.19 -8.59 4.83
CA ILE A 43 -0.54 -7.37 4.07
C ILE A 43 0.05 -6.13 4.75
N LEU A 44 -0.06 -6.01 6.09
CA LEU A 44 0.58 -4.91 6.82
C LEU A 44 2.09 -4.90 6.64
N LEU A 45 2.76 -6.06 6.75
CA LEU A 45 4.21 -6.14 6.62
C LEU A 45 4.69 -5.75 5.23
N PHE A 46 4.06 -6.31 4.19
CA PHE A 46 4.56 -6.14 2.81
C PHE A 46 3.94 -4.96 2.09
N ASN A 47 2.60 -4.81 2.09
CA ASN A 47 1.96 -3.75 1.31
C ASN A 47 1.91 -2.40 2.03
N ILE A 48 1.78 -2.38 3.35
CA ILE A 48 1.90 -1.13 4.11
C ILE A 48 3.35 -0.89 4.51
N GLY A 49 4.02 -1.90 5.10
CA GLY A 49 5.36 -1.80 5.64
C GLY A 49 6.43 -1.56 4.57
N PHE A 50 6.89 -2.62 3.94
CA PHE A 50 8.01 -2.52 3.00
C PHE A 50 7.70 -1.67 1.77
N GLN A 51 6.51 -1.81 1.20
CA GLN A 51 6.07 -0.98 0.08
C GLN A 51 5.99 0.49 0.47
N GLY A 52 5.45 0.83 1.65
CA GLY A 52 5.36 2.20 2.15
C GLY A 52 6.75 2.82 2.38
N ILE A 53 7.70 2.08 2.98
CA ILE A 53 9.08 2.55 3.12
C ILE A 53 9.71 2.82 1.75
N LEU A 54 9.54 1.90 0.79
CA LEU A 54 10.04 2.08 -0.56
C LEU A 54 9.40 3.29 -1.26
N ALA A 55 8.08 3.43 -1.18
CA ALA A 55 7.35 4.56 -1.73
C ALA A 55 7.82 5.89 -1.10
N GLY A 56 7.95 5.93 0.22
CA GLY A 56 8.48 7.09 0.94
C GLY A 56 9.87 7.49 0.45
N PHE A 57 10.78 6.54 0.27
CA PHE A 57 12.10 6.81 -0.30
C PHE A 57 11.99 7.35 -1.75
N MET A 58 11.17 6.73 -2.59
CA MET A 58 11.01 7.12 -4.00
C MET A 58 10.38 8.50 -4.14
N HIS A 59 9.39 8.85 -3.31
CA HIS A 59 8.79 10.18 -3.28
C HIS A 59 9.67 11.24 -2.62
N TRP A 60 10.60 10.84 -1.73
CA TRP A 60 11.59 11.76 -1.14
C TRP A 60 12.71 12.10 -2.11
N TYR A 61 13.21 11.13 -2.88
CA TYR A 61 14.28 11.32 -3.85
C TYR A 61 13.77 12.02 -5.11
N SER A 62 14.04 13.32 -5.24
CA SER A 62 13.43 14.20 -6.26
C SER A 62 13.44 13.67 -7.70
N PRO A 63 14.54 13.08 -8.24
CA PRO A 63 14.51 12.53 -9.60
C PRO A 63 13.52 11.37 -9.79
N ALA A 64 13.28 10.57 -8.75
CA ALA A 64 12.29 9.49 -8.79
C ALA A 64 10.88 10.06 -8.61
N ALA A 65 10.70 10.96 -7.65
CA ALA A 65 9.43 11.63 -7.37
C ALA A 65 8.88 12.36 -8.60
N ASP A 66 9.73 13.08 -9.32
CA ASP A 66 9.32 13.79 -10.54
C ASP A 66 8.84 12.83 -11.63
N LYS A 67 9.54 11.70 -11.83
CA LYS A 67 9.12 10.66 -12.78
C LYS A 67 7.80 9.98 -12.36
N ILE A 68 7.58 9.79 -11.07
CA ILE A 68 6.32 9.24 -10.55
C ILE A 68 5.19 10.24 -10.81
N ALA A 69 5.38 11.53 -10.49
CA ALA A 69 4.40 12.56 -10.75
C ALA A 69 4.02 12.63 -12.24
N GLU A 70 5.01 12.61 -13.15
CA GLU A 70 4.77 12.54 -14.59
C GLU A 70 3.94 11.32 -15.00
N LYS A 71 4.22 10.14 -14.44
CA LYS A 71 3.46 8.91 -14.72
C LYS A 71 2.04 8.95 -14.16
N ILE A 72 1.82 9.66 -13.04
CA ILE A 72 0.47 9.93 -12.51
C ILE A 72 -0.25 10.96 -13.39
N GLY A 73 0.47 11.76 -14.18
CA GLY A 73 -0.07 12.89 -14.93
C GLY A 73 -0.19 14.16 -14.10
N TRP A 74 0.57 14.25 -13.01
CA TRP A 74 0.63 15.43 -12.15
C TRP A 74 1.88 16.27 -12.40
N LYS A 75 1.83 17.54 -11.96
CA LYS A 75 2.96 18.44 -12.11
C LYS A 75 4.14 18.00 -11.23
N PRO A 76 5.32 17.75 -11.82
CA PRO A 76 6.54 17.44 -11.05
C PRO A 76 7.00 18.64 -10.21
N LYS A 77 7.94 18.40 -9.30
CA LYS A 77 8.54 19.41 -8.39
C LYS A 77 7.54 20.06 -7.43
N SER A 78 6.47 19.34 -7.10
CA SER A 78 5.51 19.81 -6.10
C SER A 78 6.06 19.60 -4.68
N PRO A 79 5.98 20.60 -3.77
CA PRO A 79 6.33 20.43 -2.35
C PRO A 79 5.57 19.28 -1.67
N PHE A 80 4.33 19.02 -2.08
CA PHE A 80 3.50 17.91 -1.56
C PHE A 80 4.12 16.54 -1.76
N GLN A 81 5.04 16.35 -2.71
CA GLN A 81 5.77 15.09 -2.87
C GLN A 81 6.54 14.71 -1.59
N LYS A 82 7.08 15.69 -0.86
CA LYS A 82 7.79 15.45 0.40
C LYS A 82 6.84 15.10 1.55
N GLU A 83 5.64 15.68 1.56
CA GLU A 83 4.61 15.37 2.56
C GLU A 83 4.08 13.94 2.35
N VAL A 84 3.80 13.56 1.11
CA VAL A 84 3.43 12.18 0.76
C VAL A 84 4.55 11.21 1.14
N ALA A 85 5.80 11.52 0.81
CA ALA A 85 6.96 10.70 1.18
C ALA A 85 7.06 10.46 2.69
N ALA A 86 6.84 11.50 3.49
CA ALA A 86 6.87 11.39 4.95
C ALA A 86 5.72 10.53 5.49
N ALA A 87 4.53 10.67 4.92
CA ALA A 87 3.37 9.85 5.28
C ALA A 87 3.58 8.38 4.91
N ASP A 88 4.05 8.09 3.68
CA ASP A 88 4.37 6.74 3.23
C ASP A 88 5.40 6.07 4.13
N ALA A 89 6.50 6.79 4.43
CA ALA A 89 7.55 6.27 5.31
C ALA A 89 7.03 6.02 6.73
N ALA A 90 6.22 6.92 7.28
CA ALA A 90 5.65 6.78 8.63
C ALA A 90 4.74 5.55 8.71
N PHE A 91 3.76 5.42 7.81
CA PHE A 91 2.91 4.23 7.78
C PHE A 91 3.69 2.97 7.42
N GLY A 92 4.73 3.08 6.58
CA GLY A 92 5.63 1.98 6.29
C GLY A 92 6.32 1.44 7.55
N VAL A 93 6.90 2.31 8.37
CA VAL A 93 7.51 1.93 9.66
C VAL A 93 6.46 1.33 10.60
N LEU A 94 5.27 1.94 10.71
CA LEU A 94 4.19 1.42 11.53
C LEU A 94 3.74 0.02 11.07
N GLY A 95 3.64 -0.22 9.75
CA GLY A 95 3.28 -1.52 9.19
C GLY A 95 4.29 -2.62 9.54
N VAL A 96 5.59 -2.32 9.49
CA VAL A 96 6.64 -3.25 9.91
C VAL A 96 6.56 -3.53 11.42
N ILE A 97 6.37 -2.51 12.24
CA ILE A 97 6.26 -2.67 13.71
C ILE A 97 5.00 -3.47 14.08
N ALA A 98 3.88 -3.24 13.39
CA ALA A 98 2.62 -3.94 13.63
C ALA A 98 2.71 -5.46 13.39
N PHE A 99 3.66 -5.92 12.58
CA PHE A 99 3.95 -7.35 12.43
C PHE A 99 4.37 -8.01 13.77
N PHE A 100 5.08 -7.28 14.60
CA PHE A 100 5.55 -7.76 15.91
C PHE A 100 4.59 -7.40 17.05
N LEU A 101 3.91 -6.24 16.97
CA LEU A 101 2.99 -5.73 17.98
C LEU A 101 1.53 -5.94 17.51
N ARG A 102 0.99 -7.15 17.76
CA ARG A 102 -0.31 -7.62 17.23
C ARG A 102 -1.50 -7.31 18.12
N ASP A 103 -1.47 -6.26 18.89
CA ASP A 103 -2.53 -5.82 19.80
C ASP A 103 -3.22 -4.52 19.29
N ASN A 104 -3.43 -3.57 20.18
CA ASN A 104 -4.00 -2.28 19.85
C ASN A 104 -3.14 -1.46 18.90
N PHE A 105 -1.82 -1.71 18.86
CA PHE A 105 -0.93 -1.05 17.92
C PHE A 105 -1.25 -1.46 16.48
N LEU A 106 -1.45 -2.76 16.23
CA LEU A 106 -1.88 -3.25 14.92
C LEU A 106 -3.23 -2.66 14.53
N VAL A 107 -4.20 -2.63 15.46
CA VAL A 107 -5.53 -2.03 15.19
C VAL A 107 -5.41 -0.57 14.78
N ALA A 108 -4.65 0.23 15.51
CA ALA A 108 -4.44 1.64 15.19
C ALA A 108 -3.75 1.83 13.83
N THR A 109 -2.75 0.97 13.54
CA THR A 109 -2.03 1.00 12.25
C THR A 109 -2.95 0.67 11.09
N VAL A 110 -3.78 -0.38 11.21
CA VAL A 110 -4.79 -0.74 10.19
C VAL A 110 -5.74 0.42 9.92
N ILE A 111 -6.30 1.03 10.97
CA ILE A 111 -7.24 2.15 10.83
C ILE A 111 -6.56 3.33 10.13
N GLY A 112 -5.39 3.76 10.62
CA GLY A 112 -4.67 4.89 10.07
C GLY A 112 -4.26 4.69 8.61
N ALA A 113 -3.65 3.55 8.29
CA ALA A 113 -3.25 3.21 6.93
C ALA A 113 -4.45 3.09 5.99
N SER A 114 -5.57 2.51 6.46
CA SER A 114 -6.79 2.40 5.67
C SER A 114 -7.39 3.77 5.34
N ILE A 115 -7.42 4.69 6.30
CA ILE A 115 -7.87 6.07 6.05
C ILE A 115 -6.98 6.74 5.01
N MET A 116 -5.65 6.68 5.18
CA MET A 116 -4.70 7.28 4.25
C MET A 116 -4.91 6.77 2.82
N LEU A 117 -4.82 5.45 2.61
CA LEU A 117 -4.98 4.84 1.28
C LEU A 117 -6.34 5.16 0.67
N PHE A 118 -7.42 5.06 1.43
CA PHE A 118 -8.75 5.32 0.92
C PHE A 118 -8.92 6.75 0.41
N PHE A 119 -8.37 7.75 1.12
CA PHE A 119 -8.38 9.13 0.65
C PHE A 119 -7.48 9.34 -0.57
N MET A 120 -6.34 8.65 -0.67
CA MET A 120 -5.50 8.66 -1.87
C MET A 120 -6.26 8.10 -3.08
N GLY A 121 -6.91 6.94 -2.91
CA GLY A 121 -7.75 6.33 -3.95
C GLY A 121 -8.92 7.22 -4.38
N ILE A 122 -9.59 7.88 -3.44
CA ILE A 122 -10.63 8.89 -3.77
C ILE A 122 -10.02 10.03 -4.57
N GLY A 123 -8.83 10.51 -4.22
CA GLY A 123 -8.10 11.53 -4.96
C GLY A 123 -7.89 11.15 -6.42
N HIS A 124 -7.41 9.93 -6.68
CA HIS A 124 -7.26 9.38 -8.02
C HIS A 124 -8.59 9.30 -8.78
N VAL A 125 -9.65 8.80 -8.14
CA VAL A 125 -10.99 8.73 -8.77
C VAL A 125 -11.53 10.12 -9.11
N LEU A 126 -11.34 11.10 -8.26
CA LEU A 126 -11.76 12.49 -8.51
C LEU A 126 -10.98 13.10 -9.67
N ASP A 127 -9.69 12.83 -9.76
CA ASP A 127 -8.85 13.32 -10.87
C ASP A 127 -9.25 12.68 -12.21
N ILE A 128 -9.53 11.36 -12.22
CA ILE A 128 -10.10 10.69 -13.40
C ILE A 128 -11.42 11.36 -13.82
N ARG A 129 -12.33 11.61 -12.87
CA ARG A 129 -13.66 12.17 -13.18
C ARG A 129 -13.61 13.64 -13.61
N LYS A 130 -12.85 14.47 -12.91
CA LYS A 130 -12.82 15.93 -13.12
C LYS A 130 -11.89 16.32 -14.27
N ASN A 131 -10.71 15.72 -14.34
CA ASN A 131 -9.66 16.10 -15.27
C ASN A 131 -9.49 15.08 -16.41
N ARG A 132 -10.25 13.98 -16.40
CA ARG A 132 -10.12 12.87 -17.36
C ARG A 132 -8.69 12.31 -17.42
N ASN A 133 -7.99 12.34 -16.29
CA ASN A 133 -6.62 11.84 -16.18
C ASN A 133 -6.60 10.31 -16.13
N ILE A 134 -6.36 9.70 -17.29
CA ILE A 134 -6.25 8.23 -17.46
C ILE A 134 -4.79 7.75 -17.50
N SER A 135 -3.86 8.54 -16.97
CA SER A 135 -2.45 8.19 -16.90
C SER A 135 -2.25 6.84 -16.16
N PRO A 136 -1.25 6.03 -16.53
CA PRO A 136 -1.12 4.65 -16.03
C PRO A 136 -1.06 4.54 -14.50
N TYR A 137 -0.43 5.50 -13.82
CA TYR A 137 -0.33 5.51 -12.36
C TYR A 137 -1.49 6.24 -11.66
N ASN A 138 -2.39 6.88 -12.42
CA ASN A 138 -3.60 7.50 -11.89
C ASN A 138 -4.82 6.58 -12.03
N ALA A 139 -4.99 5.95 -13.18
CA ALA A 139 -6.15 5.11 -13.51
C ALA A 139 -5.83 3.61 -13.59
N GLY A 140 -4.58 3.22 -13.30
CA GLY A 140 -4.11 1.83 -13.36
C GLY A 140 -4.26 1.09 -12.03
N SER A 141 -3.32 0.15 -11.77
CA SER A 141 -3.35 -0.71 -10.58
C SER A 141 -3.35 0.06 -9.27
N VAL A 142 -2.72 1.22 -9.20
CA VAL A 142 -2.58 2.03 -7.98
C VAL A 142 -3.94 2.37 -7.38
N VAL A 143 -4.88 2.90 -8.18
CA VAL A 143 -6.20 3.28 -7.67
C VAL A 143 -6.98 2.08 -7.11
N TYR A 144 -6.83 0.90 -7.71
CA TYR A 144 -7.48 -0.31 -7.19
C TYR A 144 -6.85 -0.75 -5.86
N PHE A 145 -5.52 -0.66 -5.73
CA PHE A 145 -4.83 -0.97 -4.47
C PHE A 145 -5.24 0.00 -3.36
N ASP A 146 -5.28 1.29 -3.65
CA ASP A 146 -5.66 2.33 -2.68
C ASP A 146 -7.11 2.21 -2.20
N LEU A 147 -7.98 1.57 -2.97
CA LEU A 147 -9.37 1.35 -2.56
C LEU A 147 -9.61 -0.04 -1.98
N LEU A 148 -9.04 -1.09 -2.56
CA LEU A 148 -9.36 -2.48 -2.18
C LEU A 148 -8.53 -2.96 -0.97
N ILE A 149 -7.27 -2.57 -0.87
CA ILE A 149 -6.43 -2.97 0.27
C ILE A 149 -6.98 -2.46 1.61
N PRO A 150 -7.36 -1.17 1.77
CA PRO A 150 -7.95 -0.71 3.03
C PRO A 150 -9.26 -1.43 3.38
N ILE A 151 -10.12 -1.69 2.39
CA ILE A 151 -11.34 -2.46 2.62
C ILE A 151 -11.01 -3.87 3.11
N ALA A 152 -10.09 -4.55 2.43
CA ALA A 152 -9.65 -5.89 2.82
C ALA A 152 -9.06 -5.90 4.24
N MET A 153 -8.20 -4.94 4.58
CA MET A 153 -7.60 -4.83 5.92
C MET A 153 -8.65 -4.64 7.01
N ILE A 154 -9.65 -3.78 6.79
CA ILE A 154 -10.73 -3.56 7.77
C ILE A 154 -11.58 -4.82 7.92
N VAL A 155 -11.96 -5.48 6.82
CA VAL A 155 -12.73 -6.74 6.87
C VAL A 155 -11.94 -7.82 7.61
N LEU A 156 -10.67 -8.02 7.29
CA LEU A 156 -9.82 -9.00 7.95
C LEU A 156 -9.63 -8.68 9.44
N LEU A 157 -9.49 -7.41 9.81
CA LEU A 157 -9.42 -6.98 11.20
C LEU A 157 -10.69 -7.33 11.97
N VAL A 158 -11.85 -7.07 11.39
CA VAL A 158 -13.15 -7.41 12.01
C VAL A 158 -13.27 -8.92 12.17
N LEU A 159 -13.02 -9.71 11.13
CA LEU A 159 -13.08 -11.17 11.19
C LEU A 159 -12.13 -11.72 12.26
N TRP A 160 -10.88 -11.23 12.32
CA TRP A 160 -9.94 -11.65 13.34
C TRP A 160 -10.41 -11.33 14.77
N LYS A 161 -10.93 -10.11 15.00
CA LYS A 161 -11.38 -9.68 16.35
C LYS A 161 -12.68 -10.34 16.78
N THR A 162 -13.49 -10.84 15.85
CA THR A 162 -14.74 -11.56 16.13
C THR A 162 -14.55 -13.08 16.21
N GLY A 163 -13.34 -13.59 15.92
CA GLY A 163 -13.00 -15.01 16.08
C GLY A 163 -13.44 -15.91 14.92
N TYR A 164 -13.61 -15.34 13.72
CA TYR A 164 -13.89 -16.09 12.49
C TYR A 164 -12.61 -16.53 11.78
#